data_a4921e00e97ac03e8f61f48bb23730e8
#
_entry.id   a4921e00e97ac03e8f61f48bb23730e8
#
_cell.length_a   1.000
_cell.length_b   1.000
_cell.length_c   1.000
_cell.angle_alpha   90.00
_cell.angle_beta   90.00
_cell.angle_gamma   90.00
#
_symmetry.space_group_name_H-M   'P 1'
#
loop_
_entity.id
_entity.type
_entity.pdbx_description
1 polymer ?
#
loop_
_entity_poly.entity_id
_entity_poly.type
_entity_poly.pdbx_seq_one_letter_code
_entity_poly.pdbx_strand_id
1 'polypeptide(L)'
;IVNYCDFGTYWDYRDFLKHTRQRKADGAIPAYKRFHPHMLGSTNYAFMRDDKQWMLEIKEKEPFTDNRMNEFASNGTYYFKKGSYVKKYFPLLMKRDINLNGEFYVSLIFNLLVTDKLSVSIYDVEHMLQWGTPQDVEEYNNWSDYFRRVIKPQPNWTPEQHSTTLIPLAGAGSRFAKVGYIDPKPLL
;
A
#
# COMPACT_ATOMS: atom_id res chain seq x y z
N ILE A 1 12.87 12.09 -10.32
CA ILE A 1 11.80 11.14 -9.96
C ILE A 1 11.78 10.05 -11.00
N VAL A 2 11.69 8.81 -10.56
CA VAL A 2 11.34 7.62 -11.36
C VAL A 2 9.95 7.20 -10.94
N ASN A 3 9.08 6.91 -11.88
CA ASN A 3 7.68 6.58 -11.61
C ASN A 3 7.23 5.44 -12.51
N TYR A 4 6.58 4.43 -11.94
CA TYR A 4 5.91 3.40 -12.72
C TYR A 4 4.61 3.97 -13.32
N CYS A 5 3.99 3.27 -14.25
CA CYS A 5 2.84 3.77 -15.01
C CYS A 5 1.54 2.99 -14.75
N ASP A 6 1.58 1.98 -13.88
CA ASP A 6 0.56 0.96 -13.69
C ASP A 6 -0.13 1.04 -12.32
N PHE A 7 -0.28 2.24 -11.80
CA PHE A 7 -0.99 2.50 -10.54
C PHE A 7 -1.64 3.88 -10.52
N GLY A 8 -2.61 4.06 -9.62
CA GLY A 8 -3.17 5.36 -9.26
C GLY A 8 -2.94 5.68 -7.79
N THR A 9 -2.76 6.96 -7.47
CA THR A 9 -2.61 7.42 -6.09
C THR A 9 -3.38 8.72 -5.90
N TYR A 10 -4.18 8.79 -4.83
CA TYR A 10 -4.78 10.05 -4.38
C TYR A 10 -3.83 10.73 -3.40
N TRP A 11 -3.18 11.79 -3.82
CA TRP A 11 -2.19 12.51 -3.03
C TRP A 11 -1.99 13.93 -3.52
N ASP A 12 -1.42 14.79 -2.67
CA ASP A 12 -0.89 16.09 -3.08
C ASP A 12 0.61 15.99 -3.38
N TYR A 13 0.94 16.01 -4.66
CA TYR A 13 2.33 15.96 -5.12
C TYR A 13 3.17 17.14 -4.60
N ARG A 14 2.58 18.33 -4.41
CA ARG A 14 3.28 19.51 -3.87
C ARG A 14 3.60 19.31 -2.40
N ASP A 15 2.66 18.72 -1.64
CA ASP A 15 2.89 18.39 -0.24
C ASP A 15 3.97 17.32 -0.09
N PHE A 16 3.98 16.29 -0.92
CA PHE A 16 5.08 15.30 -0.97
C PHE A 16 6.44 15.98 -1.19
N LEU A 17 6.56 16.89 -2.14
CA LEU A 17 7.82 17.61 -2.38
C LEU A 17 8.21 18.49 -1.19
N LYS A 18 7.25 19.16 -0.58
CA LYS A 18 7.45 19.97 0.63
C LYS A 18 7.93 19.12 1.80
N HIS A 19 7.25 18.02 2.10
CA HIS A 19 7.64 17.04 3.11
C HIS A 19 9.08 16.53 2.91
N THR A 20 9.39 16.08 1.70
CA THR A 20 10.72 15.55 1.35
C THR A 20 11.83 16.61 1.56
N ARG A 21 11.58 17.86 1.14
CA ARG A 21 12.53 18.97 1.28
C ARG A 21 12.70 19.41 2.74
N GLN A 22 11.62 19.47 3.51
CA GLN A 22 11.67 19.83 4.95
C GLN A 22 12.47 18.79 5.73
N ARG A 23 12.32 17.50 5.42
CA ARG A 23 13.11 16.42 6.01
C ARG A 23 14.56 16.39 5.49
N LYS A 24 14.92 17.18 4.49
CA LYS A 24 16.23 17.21 3.82
C LYS A 24 16.66 15.82 3.31
N ALA A 25 15.73 14.97 2.99
CA ALA A 25 15.95 13.59 2.59
C ALA A 25 16.75 13.50 1.28
N ASP A 26 17.63 12.50 1.19
CA ASP A 26 18.42 12.20 -0.02
C ASP A 26 17.61 11.39 -1.03
N GLY A 27 16.70 10.56 -0.55
CA GLY A 27 15.67 9.85 -1.30
C GLY A 27 14.32 9.93 -0.61
N ALA A 28 13.24 9.72 -1.35
CA ALA A 28 11.91 9.58 -0.75
C ALA A 28 11.03 8.62 -1.56
N ILE A 29 10.20 7.90 -0.84
CA ILE A 29 9.28 6.92 -1.42
C ILE A 29 7.88 7.21 -0.89
N PRO A 30 6.92 7.62 -1.74
CA PRO A 30 5.51 7.57 -1.40
C PRO A 30 5.08 6.13 -1.19
N ALA A 31 4.41 5.87 -0.07
CA ALA A 31 4.08 4.53 0.33
C ALA A 31 2.75 4.51 1.09
N TYR A 32 2.09 3.41 1.05
CA TYR A 32 0.81 3.18 1.71
C TYR A 32 0.91 2.02 2.69
N LYS A 33 0.04 1.99 3.67
CA LYS A 33 -0.17 0.88 4.59
C LYS A 33 -1.65 0.78 4.94
N ARG A 34 -2.02 -0.16 5.81
CA ARG A 34 -3.40 -0.46 6.15
C ARG A 34 -4.13 -1.18 5.01
N PHE A 35 -5.41 -1.34 5.20
CA PHE A 35 -6.24 -2.08 4.24
C PHE A 35 -6.32 -1.36 2.89
N HIS A 36 -5.95 -2.09 1.85
CA HIS A 36 -6.26 -1.79 0.45
C HIS A 36 -6.78 -3.09 -0.19
N PRO A 37 -7.80 -3.04 -1.07
CA PRO A 37 -8.40 -4.26 -1.63
C PRO A 37 -7.38 -5.24 -2.23
N HIS A 38 -6.39 -4.74 -2.97
CA HIS A 38 -5.34 -5.56 -3.58
C HIS A 38 -4.39 -6.22 -2.54
N MET A 39 -4.38 -5.75 -1.29
CA MET A 39 -3.62 -6.38 -0.21
C MET A 39 -4.18 -7.76 0.19
N LEU A 40 -5.37 -8.13 -0.27
CA LEU A 40 -5.94 -9.47 -0.06
C LEU A 40 -5.36 -10.51 -1.05
N GLY A 41 -4.83 -10.06 -2.18
CA GLY A 41 -4.22 -10.89 -3.21
C GLY A 41 -2.72 -11.12 -3.04
N SER A 42 -2.01 -11.32 -4.15
CA SER A 42 -0.55 -11.44 -4.20
C SER A 42 0.15 -10.11 -3.89
N THR A 43 1.43 -10.18 -3.50
CA THR A 43 2.25 -8.99 -3.25
C THR A 43 3.02 -8.63 -4.52
N ASN A 44 2.75 -7.45 -5.09
CA ASN A 44 3.39 -6.98 -6.31
C ASN A 44 4.30 -5.77 -6.10
N TYR A 45 4.37 -5.24 -4.87
CA TYR A 45 5.14 -4.03 -4.53
C TYR A 45 6.18 -4.29 -3.45
N ALA A 46 7.11 -3.35 -3.32
CA ALA A 46 8.18 -3.43 -2.33
C ALA A 46 7.69 -2.98 -0.95
N PHE A 47 7.98 -3.75 0.07
CA PHE A 47 7.66 -3.45 1.46
C PHE A 47 8.86 -2.84 2.19
N MET A 48 8.58 -1.95 3.14
CA MET A 48 9.61 -1.21 3.86
C MET A 48 9.49 -1.39 5.36
N ARG A 49 10.65 -1.58 5.99
CA ARG A 49 10.84 -1.40 7.43
C ARG A 49 11.31 0.01 7.70
N ASP A 50 10.72 0.67 8.68
CA ASP A 50 11.00 2.06 8.99
C ASP A 50 11.19 2.34 10.49
N ASP A 51 11.82 3.48 10.78
CA ASP A 51 11.75 4.17 12.07
C ASP A 51 11.23 5.57 11.85
N LYS A 52 10.02 5.86 12.33
CA LYS A 52 9.35 7.18 12.22
C LYS A 52 9.36 7.74 10.79
N GLN A 53 8.97 6.88 9.83
CA GLN A 53 8.97 7.21 8.40
C GLN A 53 10.38 7.49 7.81
N TRP A 54 11.45 7.02 8.46
CA TRP A 54 12.76 6.88 7.83
C TRP A 54 12.96 5.43 7.45
N MET A 55 13.14 5.19 6.16
CA MET A 55 13.34 3.84 5.64
C MET A 55 14.65 3.25 6.18
N LEU A 56 14.56 2.06 6.75
CA LEU A 56 15.71 1.27 7.19
C LEU A 56 16.10 0.21 6.15
N GLU A 57 15.09 -0.43 5.55
CA GLU A 57 15.25 -1.50 4.58
C GLU A 57 14.01 -1.60 3.68
N ILE A 58 14.21 -2.04 2.44
CA ILE A 58 13.13 -2.32 1.49
C ILE A 58 13.35 -3.69 0.85
N LYS A 59 12.29 -4.48 0.74
CA LYS A 59 12.27 -5.78 0.04
C LYS A 59 11.25 -5.75 -1.08
N GLU A 60 11.62 -6.28 -2.22
CA GLU A 60 10.71 -6.37 -3.37
C GLU A 60 9.79 -7.59 -3.23
N LYS A 61 8.48 -7.37 -3.34
CA LYS A 61 7.41 -8.39 -3.34
C LYS A 61 7.35 -9.27 -2.08
N GLU A 62 8.05 -8.91 -1.02
CA GLU A 62 8.14 -9.68 0.22
C GLU A 62 7.94 -8.78 1.44
N PRO A 63 6.89 -8.99 2.26
CA PRO A 63 6.72 -8.28 3.51
C PRO A 63 7.72 -8.75 4.58
N PHE A 64 7.95 -7.92 5.60
CA PHE A 64 8.82 -8.26 6.73
C PHE A 64 8.10 -9.06 7.82
N THR A 65 6.77 -8.98 7.88
CA THR A 65 5.93 -9.61 8.90
C THR A 65 4.74 -10.34 8.27
N ASP A 66 4.08 -11.17 9.06
CA ASP A 66 2.86 -11.88 8.63
C ASP A 66 1.67 -10.94 8.39
N ASN A 67 1.71 -9.72 8.92
CA ASN A 67 0.67 -8.71 8.69
C ASN A 67 1.19 -7.54 7.86
N ARG A 68 1.29 -7.78 6.56
CA ARG A 68 1.75 -6.80 5.58
C ARG A 68 0.98 -5.48 5.55
N MET A 69 -0.28 -5.45 6.05
CA MET A 69 -1.08 -4.22 6.12
C MET A 69 -0.56 -3.23 7.17
N ASN A 70 0.30 -3.68 8.09
CA ASN A 70 0.96 -2.82 9.07
C ASN A 70 2.31 -2.25 8.58
N GLU A 71 2.75 -2.64 7.38
CA GLU A 71 4.00 -2.21 6.79
C GLU A 71 3.76 -1.21 5.67
N PHE A 72 4.71 -0.30 5.46
CA PHE A 72 4.67 0.57 4.29
C PHE A 72 5.02 -0.22 3.03
N ALA A 73 4.15 -0.14 2.02
CA ALA A 73 4.40 -0.65 0.68
C ALA A 73 4.59 0.52 -0.30
N SER A 74 5.61 0.45 -1.15
CA SER A 74 5.88 1.47 -2.17
C SER A 74 4.71 1.55 -3.17
N ASN A 75 4.33 2.77 -3.56
CA ASN A 75 3.36 2.95 -4.63
C ASN A 75 3.98 2.91 -6.05
N GLY A 76 5.30 2.73 -6.17
CA GLY A 76 6.00 2.73 -7.47
C GLY A 76 6.58 4.09 -7.86
N THR A 77 6.56 5.09 -6.97
CA THR A 77 7.21 6.39 -7.18
C THR A 77 8.48 6.51 -6.34
N TYR A 78 9.57 6.99 -6.94
CA TYR A 78 10.89 7.05 -6.32
C TYR A 78 11.53 8.40 -6.56
N TYR A 79 11.75 9.18 -5.50
CA TYR A 79 12.43 10.46 -5.56
C TYR A 79 13.91 10.31 -5.21
N PHE A 80 14.75 10.94 -6.00
CA PHE A 80 16.19 11.11 -5.74
C PHE A 80 16.51 12.61 -5.70
N LYS A 81 17.16 13.06 -4.63
CA LYS A 81 17.56 14.47 -4.44
C LYS A 81 18.50 14.95 -5.53
N LYS A 82 19.34 14.07 -6.04
CA LYS A 82 20.34 14.37 -7.08
C LYS A 82 20.29 13.36 -8.21
N GLY A 83 20.35 13.82 -9.45
CA GLY A 83 20.49 12.94 -10.61
C GLY A 83 21.78 12.11 -10.59
N SER A 84 22.82 12.56 -9.89
CA SER A 84 24.06 11.80 -9.69
C SER A 84 23.84 10.51 -8.90
N TYR A 85 22.83 10.43 -8.02
CA TYR A 85 22.50 9.20 -7.32
C TYR A 85 21.98 8.13 -8.28
N VAL A 86 21.14 8.51 -9.23
CA VAL A 86 20.68 7.60 -10.30
C VAL A 86 21.87 7.05 -11.07
N LYS A 87 22.77 7.95 -11.55
CA LYS A 87 23.97 7.56 -12.30
C LYS A 87 24.95 6.68 -11.51
N LYS A 88 25.01 6.81 -10.18
CA LYS A 88 25.87 6.00 -9.31
C LYS A 88 25.26 4.65 -9.00
N TYR A 89 24.02 4.64 -8.51
CA TYR A 89 23.45 3.48 -7.84
C TYR A 89 22.78 2.48 -8.79
N PHE A 90 22.25 2.91 -9.94
CA PHE A 90 21.69 1.97 -10.92
C PHE A 90 22.79 1.03 -11.50
N PRO A 91 23.93 1.54 -12.00
CA PRO A 91 25.01 0.65 -12.45
C PRO A 91 25.60 -0.19 -11.31
N LEU A 92 25.63 0.35 -10.07
CA LEU A 92 26.13 -0.39 -8.92
C LEU A 92 25.23 -1.56 -8.55
N LEU A 93 23.90 -1.37 -8.57
CA LEU A 93 22.91 -2.43 -8.38
C LEU A 93 23.14 -3.58 -9.38
N MET A 94 23.24 -3.22 -10.66
CA MET A 94 23.47 -4.20 -11.74
C MET A 94 24.82 -4.90 -11.58
N LYS A 95 25.89 -4.16 -11.30
CA LYS A 95 27.23 -4.73 -11.08
C LYS A 95 27.28 -5.72 -9.89
N ARG A 96 26.50 -5.45 -8.85
CA ARG A 96 26.40 -6.32 -7.66
C ARG A 96 25.40 -7.44 -7.81
N ASP A 97 24.73 -7.52 -8.95
CA ASP A 97 23.66 -8.48 -9.26
C ASP A 97 22.54 -8.52 -8.21
N ILE A 98 22.21 -7.33 -7.68
CA ILE A 98 21.11 -7.20 -6.71
C ILE A 98 19.79 -7.17 -7.47
N ASN A 99 19.17 -8.33 -7.59
CA ASN A 99 17.95 -8.54 -8.37
C ASN A 99 16.99 -9.48 -7.63
N LEU A 100 15.76 -9.60 -8.14
CA LEU A 100 14.79 -10.61 -7.75
C LEU A 100 14.43 -11.42 -8.99
N ASN A 101 14.74 -12.72 -9.01
CA ASN A 101 14.47 -13.62 -10.14
C ASN A 101 15.01 -13.13 -11.48
N GLY A 102 16.18 -12.45 -11.50
CA GLY A 102 16.80 -11.90 -12.70
C GLY A 102 16.28 -10.52 -13.11
N GLU A 103 15.32 -9.94 -12.38
CA GLU A 103 14.79 -8.60 -12.62
C GLU A 103 15.40 -7.58 -11.65
N PHE A 104 15.83 -6.43 -12.19
CA PHE A 104 16.36 -5.32 -11.42
C PHE A 104 15.25 -4.32 -11.08
N TYR A 105 15.03 -4.06 -9.80
CA TYR A 105 13.98 -3.16 -9.31
C TYR A 105 14.56 -1.85 -8.79
N VAL A 106 13.89 -0.74 -9.11
CA VAL A 106 14.28 0.60 -8.64
C VAL A 106 14.22 0.68 -7.12
N SER A 107 13.28 -0.02 -6.49
CA SER A 107 13.13 -0.10 -5.04
C SER A 107 14.43 -0.54 -4.34
N LEU A 108 15.10 -1.56 -4.87
CA LEU A 108 16.30 -2.15 -4.25
C LEU A 108 17.50 -1.18 -4.21
N ILE A 109 17.50 -0.14 -5.06
CA ILE A 109 18.52 0.91 -5.04
C ILE A 109 18.53 1.65 -3.70
N PHE A 110 17.37 1.79 -3.07
CA PHE A 110 17.26 2.53 -1.83
C PHE A 110 17.96 1.86 -0.64
N ASN A 111 18.14 0.54 -0.67
CA ASN A 111 19.04 -0.14 0.28
C ASN A 111 20.50 0.29 0.12
N LEU A 112 20.95 0.55 -1.10
CA LEU A 112 22.30 1.07 -1.33
C LEU A 112 22.48 2.49 -0.82
N LEU A 113 21.43 3.34 -0.97
CA LEU A 113 21.43 4.68 -0.38
C LEU A 113 21.58 4.60 1.15
N VAL A 114 20.77 3.78 1.81
CA VAL A 114 20.83 3.58 3.28
C VAL A 114 22.17 3.03 3.71
N THR A 115 22.74 2.06 2.98
CA THR A 115 24.08 1.52 3.24
C THR A 115 25.15 2.61 3.19
N ASP A 116 25.04 3.56 2.26
CA ASP A 116 25.94 4.72 2.16
C ASP A 116 25.54 5.87 3.14
N LYS A 117 24.68 5.59 4.14
CA LYS A 117 24.22 6.54 5.17
C LYS A 117 23.46 7.75 4.60
N LEU A 118 22.86 7.60 3.43
CA LEU A 118 21.94 8.57 2.86
C LEU A 118 20.54 8.34 3.43
N SER A 119 19.83 9.43 3.72
CA SER A 119 18.52 9.37 4.33
C SER A 119 17.42 9.16 3.29
N VAL A 120 16.52 8.22 3.56
CA VAL A 120 15.35 7.95 2.72
C VAL A 120 14.08 8.17 3.54
N SER A 121 13.27 9.13 3.13
CA SER A 121 12.00 9.46 3.77
C SER A 121 10.86 8.66 3.15
N ILE A 122 9.95 8.18 3.99
CA ILE A 122 8.67 7.63 3.55
C ILE A 122 7.62 8.73 3.64
N TYR A 123 6.80 8.86 2.61
CA TYR A 123 5.65 9.75 2.58
C TYR A 123 4.38 8.90 2.53
N ASP A 124 3.57 8.98 3.60
CA ASP A 124 2.34 8.18 3.72
C ASP A 124 1.28 8.70 2.74
N VAL A 125 0.81 7.85 1.84
CA VAL A 125 -0.30 8.12 0.93
C VAL A 125 -1.51 7.32 1.38
N GLU A 126 -2.68 7.98 1.39
CA GLU A 126 -3.90 7.38 1.93
C GLU A 126 -4.49 6.31 1.02
N HIS A 127 -4.44 6.53 -0.29
CA HIS A 127 -5.05 5.64 -1.27
C HIS A 127 -4.10 5.32 -2.42
N MET A 128 -3.89 4.03 -2.62
CA MET A 128 -3.16 3.49 -3.76
C MET A 128 -4.06 2.49 -4.51
N LEU A 129 -4.09 2.62 -5.83
CA LEU A 129 -4.86 1.77 -6.73
C LEU A 129 -3.88 1.00 -7.62
N GLN A 130 -3.94 -0.31 -7.58
CA GLN A 130 -3.06 -1.20 -8.33
C GLN A 130 -3.68 -1.53 -9.69
N TRP A 131 -2.88 -1.41 -10.76
CA TRP A 131 -3.28 -1.72 -12.14
C TRP A 131 -2.19 -2.48 -12.91
N GLY A 132 -1.27 -3.14 -12.20
CA GLY A 132 -0.08 -3.77 -12.77
C GLY A 132 -0.35 -5.04 -13.59
N THR A 133 -1.54 -5.64 -13.43
CA THR A 133 -1.94 -6.83 -14.17
C THR A 133 -3.37 -6.69 -14.70
N PRO A 134 -3.77 -7.46 -15.73
CA PRO A 134 -5.17 -7.49 -16.18
C PRO A 134 -6.16 -7.80 -15.05
N GLN A 135 -5.78 -8.70 -14.13
CA GLN A 135 -6.58 -9.06 -12.97
C GLN A 135 -6.77 -7.86 -12.03
N ASP A 136 -5.72 -7.07 -11.77
CA ASP A 136 -5.80 -5.88 -10.93
C ASP A 136 -6.80 -4.87 -11.52
N VAL A 137 -6.77 -4.68 -12.85
CA VAL A 137 -7.71 -3.78 -13.55
C VAL A 137 -9.14 -4.30 -13.46
N GLU A 138 -9.35 -5.61 -13.59
CA GLU A 138 -10.67 -6.24 -13.43
C GLU A 138 -11.19 -6.07 -12.00
N GLU A 139 -10.38 -6.34 -10.99
CA GLU A 139 -10.72 -6.14 -9.58
C GLU A 139 -11.08 -4.68 -9.30
N TYR A 140 -10.28 -3.73 -9.79
CA TYR A 140 -10.57 -2.30 -9.67
C TYR A 140 -11.91 -1.92 -10.29
N ASN A 141 -12.21 -2.41 -11.49
CA ASN A 141 -13.48 -2.14 -12.18
C ASN A 141 -14.65 -2.74 -11.40
N ASN A 142 -14.53 -3.97 -10.91
CA ASN A 142 -15.57 -4.64 -10.12
C ASN A 142 -15.87 -3.90 -8.82
N TRP A 143 -14.85 -3.48 -8.07
CA TRP A 143 -15.01 -2.65 -6.87
C TRP A 143 -15.62 -1.30 -7.19
N SER A 144 -15.15 -0.65 -8.24
CA SER A 144 -15.66 0.65 -8.71
C SER A 144 -17.14 0.57 -9.03
N ASP A 145 -17.57 -0.46 -9.77
CA ASP A 145 -18.96 -0.66 -10.15
C ASP A 145 -19.83 -1.05 -8.94
N TYR A 146 -19.28 -1.83 -8.01
CA TYR A 146 -19.96 -2.14 -6.75
C TYR A 146 -20.25 -0.86 -5.95
N PHE A 147 -19.24 -0.03 -5.69
CA PHE A 147 -19.42 1.20 -4.92
C PHE A 147 -20.31 2.22 -5.65
N ARG A 148 -20.24 2.34 -6.97
CA ARG A 148 -21.18 3.17 -7.74
C ARG A 148 -22.64 2.76 -7.52
N ARG A 149 -22.91 1.47 -7.36
CA ARG A 149 -24.27 0.99 -7.04
C ARG A 149 -24.66 1.31 -5.59
N VAL A 150 -23.73 1.17 -4.66
CA VAL A 150 -23.96 1.44 -3.23
C VAL A 150 -24.27 2.91 -2.97
N ILE A 151 -23.55 3.83 -3.62
CA ILE A 151 -23.73 5.28 -3.42
C ILE A 151 -24.92 5.88 -4.18
N LYS A 152 -25.58 5.11 -5.06
CA LYS A 152 -26.82 5.59 -5.68
C LYS A 152 -27.87 5.82 -4.61
N PRO A 153 -28.65 6.92 -4.70
CA PRO A 153 -29.75 7.12 -3.78
C PRO A 153 -30.65 5.89 -3.77
N GLN A 154 -30.82 5.29 -2.60
CA GLN A 154 -31.79 4.22 -2.44
C GLN A 154 -33.19 4.82 -2.50
N PRO A 155 -34.19 4.11 -3.05
CA PRO A 155 -35.56 4.54 -2.96
C PRO A 155 -35.90 4.84 -1.49
N ASN A 156 -36.65 5.91 -1.22
CA ASN A 156 -37.15 6.20 0.12
C ASN A 156 -37.88 4.98 0.64
N TRP A 157 -37.24 4.24 1.52
CA TRP A 157 -37.88 3.13 2.21
C TRP A 157 -38.63 3.69 3.43
N THR A 158 -39.93 3.60 3.40
CA THR A 158 -40.78 3.88 4.56
C THR A 158 -41.16 2.53 5.18
N PRO A 159 -40.85 2.30 6.47
CA PRO A 159 -41.29 1.08 7.14
C PRO A 159 -42.84 1.01 7.07
N GLU A 160 -43.39 -0.13 6.69
CA GLU A 160 -44.82 -0.39 6.89
C GLU A 160 -45.12 -0.34 8.40
N GLN A 161 -46.24 0.29 8.76
CA GLN A 161 -46.59 0.54 10.19
C GLN A 161 -46.77 -0.74 11.01
N HIS A 162 -46.81 -1.92 10.40
CA HIS A 162 -46.97 -3.21 11.06
C HIS A 162 -45.92 -4.25 10.64
N SER A 163 -44.71 -3.82 10.24
CA SER A 163 -43.62 -4.74 9.90
C SER A 163 -42.94 -5.26 11.18
N THR A 164 -42.66 -6.56 11.22
CA THR A 164 -41.86 -7.20 12.27
C THR A 164 -40.54 -7.67 11.66
N THR A 165 -39.42 -7.21 12.23
CA THR A 165 -38.10 -7.68 11.81
C THR A 165 -37.65 -8.83 12.72
N LEU A 166 -37.46 -10.02 12.14
CA LEU A 166 -36.91 -11.16 12.85
C LEU A 166 -35.40 -11.26 12.58
N ILE A 167 -34.60 -11.12 13.62
CA ILE A 167 -33.14 -11.23 13.55
C ILE A 167 -32.72 -12.53 14.23
N PRO A 168 -32.34 -13.60 13.48
CA PRO A 168 -31.85 -14.85 14.09
C PRO A 168 -30.42 -14.67 14.60
N LEU A 169 -30.23 -14.75 15.93
CA LEU A 169 -28.95 -14.55 16.61
C LEU A 169 -28.38 -15.82 17.23
N ALA A 170 -28.89 -17.01 16.86
CA ALA A 170 -28.58 -18.27 17.53
C ALA A 170 -27.19 -18.88 17.24
N GLY A 171 -26.38 -18.27 16.40
CA GLY A 171 -25.03 -18.78 16.06
C GLY A 171 -24.03 -18.54 17.20
N ALA A 172 -23.37 -19.62 17.67
CA ALA A 172 -22.40 -19.56 18.77
C ALA A 172 -21.12 -18.73 18.48
N GLY A 173 -20.91 -18.26 17.24
CA GLY A 173 -19.76 -17.42 16.89
C GLY A 173 -18.39 -18.10 17.07
N SER A 174 -18.33 -19.42 17.15
CA SER A 174 -17.13 -20.18 17.54
C SER A 174 -15.86 -19.86 16.73
N ARG A 175 -16.01 -19.47 15.47
CA ARG A 175 -14.88 -19.05 14.62
C ARG A 175 -14.27 -17.72 15.09
N PHE A 176 -15.08 -16.79 15.55
CA PHE A 176 -14.63 -15.51 16.10
C PHE A 176 -14.02 -15.70 17.49
N ALA A 177 -14.64 -16.51 18.36
CA ALA A 177 -14.09 -16.82 19.67
C ALA A 177 -12.70 -17.48 19.60
N LYS A 178 -12.45 -18.32 18.59
CA LYS A 178 -11.14 -18.98 18.39
C LYS A 178 -10.00 -17.98 18.08
N VAL A 179 -10.31 -16.80 17.56
CA VAL A 179 -9.32 -15.76 17.25
C VAL A 179 -9.42 -14.56 18.20
N GLY A 180 -10.06 -14.76 19.37
CA GLY A 180 -10.01 -13.80 20.48
C GLY A 180 -11.14 -12.77 20.55
N TYR A 181 -12.17 -12.85 19.69
CA TYR A 181 -13.34 -11.99 19.82
C TYR A 181 -14.19 -12.43 21.01
N ILE A 182 -14.49 -11.50 21.90
CA ILE A 182 -15.30 -11.74 23.13
C ILE A 182 -16.77 -11.38 22.93
N ASP A 183 -17.05 -10.44 22.03
CA ASP A 183 -18.41 -10.01 21.76
C ASP A 183 -19.18 -11.02 20.92
N PRO A 184 -20.51 -11.16 21.13
CA PRO A 184 -21.34 -12.00 20.28
C PRO A 184 -21.25 -11.55 18.81
N LYS A 185 -21.20 -12.53 17.89
CA LYS A 185 -21.10 -12.27 16.44
C LYS A 185 -22.02 -11.15 15.90
N PRO A 186 -23.27 -10.98 16.36
CA PRO A 186 -24.12 -9.88 15.90
C PRO A 186 -23.70 -8.48 16.35
N LEU A 187 -22.75 -8.37 17.28
CA LEU A 187 -22.23 -7.11 17.81
C LEU A 187 -20.82 -6.77 17.28
N LEU A 188 -20.29 -7.61 16.38
CA LEU A 188 -19.00 -7.41 15.72
C LEU A 188 -19.18 -6.57 14.39
#